data_000fdf4f6695ae8e0e872802c0b9c9f2
#
_entry.id   000fdf4f6695ae8e0e872802c0b9c9f2
#
_cell.length_a   1.000
_cell.length_b   1.000
_cell.length_c   1.000
_cell.angle_alpha   90.00
_cell.angle_beta   90.00
_cell.angle_gamma   90.00
#
_symmetry.space_group_name_H-M   'P 1'
#
loop_
_entity.id
_entity.type
_entity.pdbx_description
1 polymer ?
#
loop_
_entity_poly.entity_id
_entity_poly.type
_entity_poly.pdbx_seq_one_letter_code
_entity_poly.pdbx_strand_id
1 'polypeptide(L)'
;MNVCEIEYVSARALMQRKQTLLTVSGALIVMPFTQPAQAQQALQLMARRAHAPGLLLGVHDEDGVGFVNLINQTFRATRSAFFGYVAQDVFAGREWLDLALIGLGKQGALLGFNDGKWAGALAGFGLAERHWAENNYQGDFFYPAYQRHFADAELTLLAMQSGRYVYEPNSLLVEIDWEKDRSQVDTKDRALFLQRQISGFDGKVSHPSLLKLFS
;
A
#
# COMPACT_ATOMS: atom_id res chain seq x y z
N MET A 1 24.90 6.09 7.29
CA MET A 1 24.56 5.79 5.88
C MET A 1 23.05 5.71 5.78
N ASN A 2 22.42 6.40 4.82
CA ASN A 2 21.00 6.18 4.56
C ASN A 2 20.87 4.77 4.00
N VAL A 3 20.15 3.93 4.71
CA VAL A 3 19.93 2.52 4.35
C VAL A 3 18.79 2.41 3.34
N CYS A 4 17.98 3.47 3.21
CA CYS A 4 16.82 3.55 2.32
C CYS A 4 16.99 4.72 1.35
N GLU A 5 16.91 4.44 0.05
CA GLU A 5 17.06 5.41 -1.03
C GLU A 5 15.72 6.09 -1.36
N ILE A 6 15.77 7.27 -1.97
CA ILE A 6 14.58 8.00 -2.43
C ILE A 6 14.72 8.28 -3.92
N GLU A 7 13.71 7.91 -4.69
CA GLU A 7 13.57 8.29 -6.09
C GLU A 7 12.22 8.97 -6.33
N TYR A 8 12.17 9.80 -7.38
CA TYR A 8 10.96 10.46 -7.83
C TYR A 8 10.72 10.19 -9.31
N VAL A 9 9.46 9.96 -9.65
CA VAL A 9 9.02 9.77 -11.03
C VAL A 9 7.67 10.46 -11.23
N SER A 10 7.43 11.01 -12.44
CA SER A 10 6.07 11.45 -12.77
C SER A 10 5.22 10.28 -13.26
N ALA A 11 3.90 10.37 -13.07
CA ALA A 11 2.96 9.39 -13.57
C ALA A 11 3.12 9.18 -15.09
N ARG A 12 3.35 10.25 -15.86
CA ARG A 12 3.62 10.18 -17.30
C ARG A 12 4.88 9.39 -17.64
N ALA A 13 5.97 9.66 -16.93
CA ALA A 13 7.23 8.95 -17.13
C ALA A 13 7.11 7.46 -16.77
N LEU A 14 6.36 7.14 -15.73
CA LEU A 14 6.07 5.76 -15.34
C LEU A 14 5.32 5.02 -16.45
N MET A 15 4.28 5.63 -17.04
CA MET A 15 3.48 5.05 -18.13
C MET A 15 4.27 4.88 -19.44
N GLN A 16 5.26 5.74 -19.69
CA GLN A 16 6.10 5.69 -20.89
C GLN A 16 7.22 4.65 -20.82
N ARG A 17 7.57 4.16 -19.63
CA ARG A 17 8.58 3.12 -19.42
C ARG A 17 8.11 1.75 -19.94
N LYS A 18 8.09 1.58 -21.25
CA LYS A 18 7.59 0.36 -21.91
C LYS A 18 8.46 -0.89 -21.72
N GLN A 19 9.71 -0.79 -21.21
CA GLN A 19 10.63 -1.95 -21.25
C GLN A 19 11.64 -2.06 -20.10
N THR A 20 11.80 -1.08 -19.22
CA THR A 20 12.81 -1.19 -18.15
C THR A 20 12.11 -1.35 -16.80
N LEU A 21 12.03 -2.57 -16.32
CA LEU A 21 11.57 -2.85 -14.96
C LEU A 21 12.61 -2.32 -13.98
N LEU A 22 12.20 -1.40 -13.11
CA LEU A 22 13.01 -1.00 -11.96
C LEU A 22 13.08 -2.20 -11.00
N THR A 23 14.28 -2.75 -10.82
CA THR A 23 14.51 -3.87 -9.89
C THR A 23 15.13 -3.33 -8.60
N VAL A 24 14.49 -3.61 -7.48
CA VAL A 24 14.91 -3.20 -6.14
C VAL A 24 15.21 -4.46 -5.32
N SER A 25 16.41 -4.52 -4.76
CA SER A 25 16.72 -5.57 -3.78
C SER A 25 16.10 -5.21 -2.44
N GLY A 26 15.07 -5.95 -2.03
CA GLY A 26 14.39 -5.72 -0.74
C GLY A 26 13.02 -5.09 -0.89
N ALA A 27 12.74 -4.04 -0.10
CA ALA A 27 11.44 -3.37 -0.07
C ALA A 27 11.38 -2.18 -1.01
N LEU A 28 10.29 -2.09 -1.77
CA LEU A 28 9.89 -0.92 -2.53
C LEU A 28 8.62 -0.34 -1.90
N ILE A 29 8.68 0.91 -1.43
CA ILE A 29 7.54 1.62 -0.87
C ILE A 29 7.14 2.74 -1.82
N VAL A 30 5.90 2.74 -2.25
CA VAL A 30 5.37 3.69 -3.24
C VAL A 30 4.48 4.72 -2.56
N MET A 31 4.75 5.98 -2.86
CA MET A 31 3.99 7.13 -2.39
C MET A 31 3.48 7.93 -3.58
N PRO A 32 2.25 7.69 -4.05
CA PRO A 32 1.57 8.63 -4.95
C PRO A 32 1.35 9.98 -4.25
N PHE A 33 1.61 11.08 -4.94
CA PHE A 33 1.44 12.41 -4.35
C PHE A 33 1.00 13.46 -5.38
N THR A 34 0.29 14.47 -4.89
CA THR A 34 -0.11 15.67 -5.63
C THR A 34 0.54 16.94 -5.07
N GLN A 35 1.11 16.85 -3.85
CA GLN A 35 1.75 17.97 -3.14
C GLN A 35 3.26 17.70 -2.96
N PRO A 36 4.13 18.20 -3.87
CA PRO A 36 5.55 17.85 -3.90
C PRO A 36 6.30 18.17 -2.59
N ALA A 37 6.03 19.32 -1.98
CA ALA A 37 6.72 19.73 -0.76
C ALA A 37 6.39 18.79 0.43
N GLN A 38 5.13 18.40 0.57
CA GLN A 38 4.68 17.48 1.62
C GLN A 38 5.29 16.09 1.42
N ALA A 39 5.20 15.56 0.19
CA ALA A 39 5.78 14.27 -0.15
C ALA A 39 7.30 14.23 0.07
N GLN A 40 8.02 15.29 -0.29
CA GLN A 40 9.45 15.39 -0.05
C GLN A 40 9.80 15.31 1.44
N GLN A 41 9.08 16.04 2.28
CA GLN A 41 9.30 16.02 3.73
C GLN A 41 9.01 14.63 4.32
N ALA A 42 7.90 14.00 3.92
CA ALA A 42 7.51 12.67 4.36
C ALA A 42 8.55 11.61 3.95
N LEU A 43 8.94 11.56 2.67
CA LEU A 43 9.92 10.60 2.16
C LEU A 43 11.30 10.76 2.82
N GLN A 44 11.76 12.00 3.04
CA GLN A 44 13.00 12.26 3.75
C GLN A 44 12.97 11.78 5.21
N LEU A 45 11.83 11.96 5.90
CA LEU A 45 11.66 11.46 7.25
C LEU A 45 11.63 9.92 7.26
N MET A 46 10.88 9.31 6.35
CA MET A 46 10.81 7.86 6.19
C MET A 46 12.19 7.26 5.95
N ALA A 47 12.97 7.80 5.01
CA ALA A 47 14.31 7.30 4.69
C ALA A 47 15.27 7.36 5.90
N ARG A 48 15.25 8.47 6.63
CA ARG A 48 16.08 8.63 7.84
C ARG A 48 15.74 7.66 8.96
N ARG A 49 14.50 7.17 9.01
CA ARG A 49 13.95 6.34 10.10
C ARG A 49 13.71 4.89 9.71
N ALA A 50 14.03 4.49 8.47
CA ALA A 50 13.75 3.16 7.96
C ALA A 50 14.53 2.04 8.67
N HIS A 51 15.82 2.26 8.95
CA HIS A 51 16.77 1.31 9.54
C HIS A 51 16.91 -0.03 8.78
N ALA A 52 16.33 -0.14 7.59
CA ALA A 52 16.44 -1.27 6.69
C ALA A 52 16.68 -0.81 5.24
N PRO A 53 17.32 -1.62 4.39
CA PRO A 53 17.52 -1.28 2.99
C PRO A 53 16.19 -1.31 2.22
N GLY A 54 16.03 -0.37 1.29
CA GLY A 54 14.85 -0.27 0.44
C GLY A 54 14.88 0.95 -0.46
N LEU A 55 13.85 1.08 -1.27
CA LEU A 55 13.60 2.24 -2.10
C LEU A 55 12.24 2.86 -1.75
N LEU A 56 12.22 4.15 -1.49
CA LEU A 56 11.03 4.99 -1.40
C LEU A 56 10.82 5.66 -2.76
N LEU A 57 9.77 5.30 -3.46
CA LEU A 57 9.45 5.85 -4.78
C LEU A 57 8.28 6.82 -4.67
N GLY A 58 8.57 8.11 -4.77
CA GLY A 58 7.56 9.14 -4.92
C GLY A 58 7.04 9.19 -6.36
N VAL A 59 5.73 9.02 -6.55
CA VAL A 59 5.08 9.08 -7.86
C VAL A 59 4.20 10.32 -7.94
N HIS A 60 4.63 11.32 -8.72
CA HIS A 60 3.88 12.56 -8.87
C HIS A 60 2.66 12.35 -9.79
N ASP A 61 1.48 12.55 -9.23
CA ASP A 61 0.20 12.47 -9.95
C ASP A 61 -0.17 13.85 -10.54
N GLU A 62 0.53 14.21 -11.62
CA GLU A 62 0.30 15.48 -12.31
C GLU A 62 -0.98 15.51 -13.15
N ASP A 63 -1.55 14.35 -13.46
CA ASP A 63 -2.69 14.21 -14.35
C ASP A 63 -3.98 13.74 -13.65
N GLY A 64 -3.95 13.52 -12.33
CA GLY A 64 -5.11 13.02 -11.58
C GLY A 64 -5.46 11.57 -11.90
N VAL A 65 -4.45 10.73 -12.14
CA VAL A 65 -4.58 9.29 -12.45
C VAL A 65 -5.23 8.53 -11.29
N GLY A 66 -4.95 8.96 -10.07
CA GLY A 66 -5.51 8.41 -8.83
C GLY A 66 -4.66 7.33 -8.19
N PHE A 67 -4.86 7.19 -6.88
CA PHE A 67 -4.00 6.36 -6.01
C PHE A 67 -3.93 4.90 -6.46
N VAL A 68 -5.08 4.23 -6.61
CA VAL A 68 -5.14 2.80 -6.97
C VAL A 68 -4.46 2.53 -8.30
N ASN A 69 -4.75 3.36 -9.30
CA ASN A 69 -4.15 3.22 -10.63
C ASN A 69 -2.63 3.39 -10.60
N LEU A 70 -2.11 4.39 -9.86
CA LEU A 70 -0.67 4.62 -9.76
C LEU A 70 0.05 3.50 -9.02
N ILE A 71 -0.54 2.97 -7.94
CA ILE A 71 0.00 1.80 -7.26
C ILE A 71 0.07 0.61 -8.20
N ASN A 72 -1.00 0.29 -8.94
CA ASN A 72 -1.03 -0.82 -9.90
C ASN A 72 -0.02 -0.63 -11.03
N GLN A 73 0.07 0.56 -11.62
CA GLN A 73 1.05 0.87 -12.66
C GLN A 73 2.49 0.71 -12.16
N THR A 74 2.78 1.22 -10.96
CA THR A 74 4.11 1.08 -10.35
C THR A 74 4.41 -0.39 -10.05
N PHE A 75 3.44 -1.14 -9.55
CA PHE A 75 3.60 -2.55 -9.28
C PHE A 75 3.96 -3.33 -10.55
N ARG A 76 3.28 -3.08 -11.68
CA ARG A 76 3.61 -3.71 -12.96
C ARG A 76 4.98 -3.28 -13.51
N ALA A 77 5.37 -2.02 -13.31
CA ALA A 77 6.61 -1.44 -13.84
C ALA A 77 7.85 -1.72 -12.99
N THR A 78 7.72 -2.44 -11.88
CA THR A 78 8.82 -2.68 -10.93
C THR A 78 8.95 -4.15 -10.56
N ARG A 79 10.08 -4.49 -9.92
CA ARG A 79 10.31 -5.78 -9.24
C ARG A 79 10.99 -5.54 -7.90
N SER A 80 10.52 -6.21 -6.85
CA SER A 80 11.05 -6.13 -5.49
C SER A 80 10.65 -7.39 -4.72
N ALA A 81 11.30 -7.69 -3.60
CA ALA A 81 10.87 -8.78 -2.72
C ALA A 81 9.57 -8.41 -1.98
N PHE A 82 9.50 -7.15 -1.53
CA PHE A 82 8.33 -6.59 -0.85
C PHE A 82 7.87 -5.33 -1.54
N PHE A 83 6.56 -5.11 -1.56
CA PHE A 83 5.94 -3.93 -2.15
C PHE A 83 4.99 -3.29 -1.14
N GLY A 84 5.20 -2.00 -0.86
CA GLY A 84 4.39 -1.24 0.10
C GLY A 84 3.76 -0.01 -0.51
N TYR A 85 2.74 0.51 0.15
CA TYR A 85 2.01 1.70 -0.26
C TYR A 85 1.71 2.60 0.94
N VAL A 86 1.84 3.90 0.72
CA VAL A 86 1.58 4.95 1.72
C VAL A 86 1.01 6.20 1.05
N ALA A 87 0.38 7.08 1.83
CA ALA A 87 -0.04 8.40 1.36
C ALA A 87 1.02 9.48 1.66
N GLN A 88 0.90 10.64 1.01
CA GLN A 88 1.87 11.75 1.12
C GLN A 88 1.89 12.45 2.49
N ASP A 89 0.88 12.25 3.31
CA ASP A 89 0.70 12.81 4.65
C ASP A 89 1.15 11.86 5.78
N VAL A 90 1.95 10.86 5.43
CA VAL A 90 2.49 9.91 6.39
C VAL A 90 3.58 10.52 7.27
N PHE A 91 3.56 10.16 8.56
CA PHE A 91 4.64 10.43 9.51
C PHE A 91 5.25 9.13 10.01
N ALA A 92 6.50 8.89 9.67
CA ALA A 92 7.19 7.65 10.01
C ALA A 92 7.75 7.67 11.46
N GLY A 93 7.51 6.61 12.21
CA GLY A 93 8.20 6.28 13.45
C GLY A 93 9.66 5.85 13.24
N ARG A 94 10.40 5.63 14.31
CA ARG A 94 11.76 5.07 14.20
C ARG A 94 11.69 3.59 13.83
N GLU A 95 12.65 3.12 13.03
CA GLU A 95 12.84 1.71 12.67
C GLU A 95 11.62 1.08 11.97
N TRP A 96 10.72 1.92 11.43
CA TRP A 96 9.43 1.49 10.89
C TRP A 96 9.55 0.38 9.82
N LEU A 97 10.55 0.45 8.93
CA LEU A 97 10.72 -0.54 7.86
C LEU A 97 11.39 -1.81 8.38
N ASP A 98 12.37 -1.69 9.27
CA ASP A 98 13.04 -2.84 9.88
C ASP A 98 12.05 -3.67 10.71
N LEU A 99 11.26 -3.00 11.55
CA LEU A 99 10.21 -3.64 12.35
C LEU A 99 9.15 -4.30 11.46
N ALA A 100 8.76 -3.64 10.34
CA ALA A 100 7.82 -4.22 9.40
C ALA A 100 8.37 -5.50 8.75
N LEU A 101 9.61 -5.50 8.31
CA LEU A 101 10.24 -6.66 7.66
C LEU A 101 10.41 -7.82 8.65
N ILE A 102 10.77 -7.53 9.89
CA ILE A 102 10.84 -8.53 10.97
C ILE A 102 9.44 -9.09 11.27
N GLY A 103 8.44 -8.24 11.44
CA GLY A 103 7.06 -8.63 11.73
C GLY A 103 6.43 -9.45 10.63
N LEU A 104 6.62 -9.06 9.35
CA LEU A 104 6.11 -9.82 8.21
C LEU A 104 6.74 -11.21 8.13
N GLY A 105 8.03 -11.31 8.47
CA GLY A 105 8.75 -12.58 8.55
C GLY A 105 8.66 -13.42 7.27
N LYS A 106 8.79 -14.73 7.40
CA LYS A 106 8.75 -15.67 6.24
C LYS A 106 7.34 -16.11 5.85
N GLN A 107 6.36 -15.96 6.73
CA GLN A 107 5.01 -16.49 6.55
C GLN A 107 3.95 -15.41 6.31
N GLY A 108 4.24 -14.17 6.63
CA GLY A 108 3.35 -13.05 6.38
C GLY A 108 3.18 -12.79 4.87
N ALA A 109 1.98 -12.40 4.46
CA ALA A 109 1.69 -11.99 3.09
C ALA A 109 1.45 -10.51 2.98
N LEU A 110 0.75 -9.92 3.94
CA LEU A 110 0.46 -8.50 4.06
C LEU A 110 0.66 -8.08 5.51
N LEU A 111 1.43 -7.03 5.72
CA LEU A 111 1.54 -6.34 7.00
C LEU A 111 0.79 -5.01 6.92
N GLY A 112 -0.09 -4.76 7.88
CA GLY A 112 -0.63 -3.43 8.16
C GLY A 112 0.30 -2.69 9.11
N PHE A 113 0.72 -1.48 8.71
CA PHE A 113 1.43 -0.57 9.59
C PHE A 113 0.51 -0.03 10.68
N ASN A 114 1.08 0.43 11.78
CA ASN A 114 0.32 1.22 12.74
C ASN A 114 0.17 2.65 12.20
N ASP A 115 -0.97 2.91 11.61
CA ASP A 115 -1.35 4.20 11.01
C ASP A 115 -1.96 5.18 12.03
N GLY A 116 -2.07 4.75 13.30
CA GLY A 116 -2.68 5.52 14.38
C GLY A 116 -4.22 5.52 14.36
N LYS A 117 -4.85 4.84 13.41
CA LYS A 117 -6.28 4.91 13.15
C LYS A 117 -6.98 3.56 13.26
N TRP A 118 -6.49 2.55 12.56
CA TRP A 118 -7.18 1.27 12.39
C TRP A 118 -6.72 0.17 13.36
N ALA A 119 -5.62 0.39 14.09
CA ALA A 119 -5.08 -0.56 15.08
C ALA A 119 -5.01 -2.02 14.58
N GLY A 120 -4.63 -2.20 13.31
CA GLY A 120 -4.53 -3.50 12.68
C GLY A 120 -5.82 -4.08 12.12
N ALA A 121 -6.96 -3.40 12.24
CA ALA A 121 -8.20 -3.87 11.60
C ALA A 121 -8.15 -3.73 10.07
N LEU A 122 -7.34 -2.80 9.57
CA LEU A 122 -7.16 -2.49 8.16
C LEU A 122 -5.68 -2.16 7.88
N ALA A 123 -5.15 -2.62 6.76
CA ALA A 123 -3.87 -2.16 6.24
C ALA A 123 -4.08 -0.90 5.40
N GLY A 124 -4.41 0.25 6.03
CA GLY A 124 -4.55 1.54 5.36
C GLY A 124 -3.24 1.96 4.69
N PHE A 125 -2.11 1.72 5.38
CA PHE A 125 -0.77 1.64 4.83
C PHE A 125 -0.27 0.21 5.00
N GLY A 126 0.33 -0.39 3.97
CA GLY A 126 0.69 -1.80 4.01
C GLY A 126 1.99 -2.14 3.31
N LEU A 127 2.56 -3.28 3.69
CA LEU A 127 3.72 -3.92 3.07
C LEU A 127 3.37 -5.36 2.74
N ALA A 128 3.40 -5.73 1.47
CA ALA A 128 3.09 -7.07 1.00
C ALA A 128 4.33 -7.83 0.53
N GLU A 129 4.34 -9.14 0.75
CA GLU A 129 5.20 -10.06 0.03
C GLU A 129 4.76 -10.06 -1.45
N ARG A 130 5.70 -9.73 -2.34
CA ARG A 130 5.36 -9.46 -3.73
C ARG A 130 4.72 -10.63 -4.46
N HIS A 131 5.28 -11.82 -4.30
CA HIS A 131 4.78 -13.01 -4.98
C HIS A 131 3.32 -13.33 -4.59
N TRP A 132 2.98 -13.15 -3.31
CA TRP A 132 1.59 -13.29 -2.88
C TRP A 132 0.68 -12.25 -3.56
N ALA A 133 1.11 -10.98 -3.60
CA ALA A 133 0.32 -9.91 -4.19
C ALA A 133 0.07 -10.13 -5.70
N GLU A 134 1.08 -10.60 -6.45
CA GLU A 134 0.99 -10.87 -7.90
C GLU A 134 -0.09 -11.90 -8.25
N ASN A 135 -0.44 -12.80 -7.33
CA ASN A 135 -1.43 -13.85 -7.55
C ASN A 135 -2.89 -13.41 -7.27
N ASN A 136 -3.10 -12.20 -6.74
CA ASN A 136 -4.45 -11.77 -6.36
C ASN A 136 -5.27 -11.24 -7.53
N TYR A 137 -4.69 -10.38 -8.37
CA TYR A 137 -5.43 -9.62 -9.38
C TYR A 137 -4.73 -9.62 -10.76
N GLN A 138 -4.24 -10.77 -11.20
CA GLN A 138 -3.64 -10.96 -12.54
C GLN A 138 -2.46 -10.00 -12.81
N GLY A 139 -1.65 -9.73 -11.79
CA GLY A 139 -0.49 -8.84 -11.87
C GLY A 139 -0.74 -7.40 -11.45
N ASP A 140 -1.94 -7.05 -11.01
CA ASP A 140 -2.23 -5.82 -10.28
C ASP A 140 -2.06 -6.02 -8.77
N PHE A 141 -1.73 -4.95 -8.06
CA PHE A 141 -1.58 -4.96 -6.61
C PHE A 141 -2.94 -4.87 -5.91
N PHE A 142 -3.75 -3.90 -6.34
CA PHE A 142 -5.13 -3.73 -5.93
C PHE A 142 -6.10 -4.18 -7.03
N TYR A 143 -7.32 -4.53 -6.67
CA TYR A 143 -8.36 -4.77 -7.66
C TYR A 143 -8.57 -3.51 -8.52
N PRO A 144 -8.41 -3.61 -9.85
CA PRO A 144 -8.19 -2.43 -10.70
C PRO A 144 -9.43 -1.56 -10.92
N ALA A 145 -10.62 -2.02 -10.57
CA ALA A 145 -11.84 -1.22 -10.74
C ALA A 145 -12.10 -0.22 -9.59
N TYR A 146 -11.38 -0.31 -8.46
CA TYR A 146 -11.42 0.73 -7.44
C TYR A 146 -10.70 1.99 -7.93
N GLN A 147 -11.23 3.14 -7.53
CA GLN A 147 -10.64 4.43 -7.86
C GLN A 147 -9.82 4.99 -6.69
N ARG A 148 -10.34 4.90 -5.47
CA ARG A 148 -9.80 5.60 -4.31
C ARG A 148 -9.94 4.84 -2.99
N HIS A 149 -11.11 4.24 -2.71
CA HIS A 149 -11.43 3.64 -1.42
C HIS A 149 -11.63 2.12 -1.54
N PHE A 150 -11.56 1.42 -0.41
CA PHE A 150 -11.84 -0.02 -0.26
C PHE A 150 -10.86 -0.99 -0.94
N ALA A 151 -9.91 -0.53 -1.74
CA ALA A 151 -8.90 -1.40 -2.34
C ALA A 151 -8.01 -2.07 -1.28
N ASP A 152 -7.64 -1.31 -0.26
CA ASP A 152 -6.92 -1.72 0.94
C ASP A 152 -7.75 -2.65 1.83
N ALA A 153 -9.06 -2.39 1.96
CA ALA A 153 -9.97 -3.24 2.70
C ALA A 153 -10.08 -4.63 2.06
N GLU A 154 -10.30 -4.70 0.74
CA GLU A 154 -10.34 -5.98 0.03
C GLU A 154 -9.00 -6.74 0.16
N LEU A 155 -7.86 -6.07 -0.06
CA LEU A 155 -6.54 -6.68 0.08
C LEU A 155 -6.31 -7.23 1.49
N THR A 156 -6.74 -6.49 2.52
CA THR A 156 -6.66 -6.92 3.92
C THR A 156 -7.47 -8.19 4.16
N LEU A 157 -8.70 -8.26 3.64
CA LEU A 157 -9.55 -9.44 3.77
C LEU A 157 -8.94 -10.68 3.11
N LEU A 158 -8.30 -10.54 1.94
CA LEU A 158 -7.59 -11.64 1.28
C LEU A 158 -6.43 -12.18 2.13
N ALA A 159 -5.67 -11.28 2.75
CA ALA A 159 -4.57 -11.69 3.63
C ALA A 159 -5.08 -12.33 4.93
N MET A 160 -6.16 -11.82 5.51
CA MET A 160 -6.82 -12.43 6.68
C MET A 160 -7.39 -13.82 6.37
N GLN A 161 -8.05 -13.98 5.22
CA GLN A 161 -8.60 -15.27 4.77
C GLN A 161 -7.51 -16.34 4.62
N SER A 162 -6.32 -15.95 4.16
CA SER A 162 -5.19 -16.87 4.04
C SER A 162 -4.45 -17.14 5.36
N GLY A 163 -4.84 -16.47 6.46
CA GLY A 163 -4.14 -16.54 7.75
C GLY A 163 -2.74 -15.90 7.73
N ARG A 164 -2.47 -15.03 6.74
CA ARG A 164 -1.15 -14.43 6.50
C ARG A 164 -1.14 -12.91 6.66
N TYR A 165 -2.18 -12.33 7.26
CA TYR A 165 -2.21 -10.93 7.66
C TYR A 165 -1.45 -10.75 8.96
N VAL A 166 -0.59 -9.73 9.01
CA VAL A 166 0.21 -9.35 10.18
C VAL A 166 -0.05 -7.89 10.52
N TYR A 167 -0.18 -7.59 11.80
CA TYR A 167 -0.14 -6.22 12.32
C TYR A 167 1.06 -6.05 13.24
N GLU A 168 1.93 -5.08 12.93
CA GLU A 168 3.08 -4.74 13.78
C GLU A 168 2.85 -3.39 14.46
N PRO A 169 2.44 -3.36 15.73
CA PRO A 169 2.06 -2.13 16.41
C PRO A 169 3.21 -1.14 16.60
N ASN A 170 4.46 -1.60 16.56
CA ASN A 170 5.64 -0.75 16.72
C ASN A 170 6.13 -0.18 15.38
N SER A 171 5.69 -0.73 14.25
CA SER A 171 5.99 -0.20 12.92
C SER A 171 5.02 0.93 12.58
N LEU A 172 5.44 2.15 12.94
CA LEU A 172 4.58 3.35 12.90
C LEU A 172 4.72 4.06 11.58
N LEU A 173 3.62 4.16 10.83
CA LEU A 173 3.41 5.05 9.69
C LEU A 173 2.08 5.77 9.88
N VAL A 174 2.09 6.86 10.66
CA VAL A 174 0.87 7.56 11.10
C VAL A 174 0.36 8.49 10.02
N GLU A 175 -0.94 8.44 9.71
CA GLU A 175 -1.62 9.42 8.86
C GLU A 175 -1.85 10.71 9.67
N ILE A 176 -1.30 11.85 9.19
CA ILE A 176 -1.36 13.11 9.95
C ILE A 176 -2.66 13.89 9.68
N ASP A 177 -3.20 13.80 8.48
CA ASP A 177 -4.37 14.56 8.05
C ASP A 177 -5.68 13.78 8.24
N TRP A 178 -6.18 13.81 9.46
CA TRP A 178 -7.44 13.16 9.82
C TRP A 178 -8.69 13.94 9.35
N GLU A 179 -8.53 15.15 8.84
CA GLU A 179 -9.66 15.87 8.25
C GLU A 179 -10.20 15.20 6.99
N LYS A 180 -9.40 14.39 6.32
CA LYS A 180 -9.83 13.54 5.20
C LYS A 180 -10.93 12.56 5.58
N ASP A 181 -11.04 12.17 6.83
CA ASP A 181 -12.10 11.28 7.32
C ASP A 181 -13.48 11.92 7.22
N ARG A 182 -13.57 13.24 7.10
CA ARG A 182 -14.79 13.96 6.81
C ARG A 182 -15.14 13.99 5.32
N SER A 183 -14.20 13.58 4.45
CA SER A 183 -14.49 13.42 3.03
C SER A 183 -15.48 12.28 2.85
N GLN A 184 -16.52 12.50 2.06
CA GLN A 184 -17.47 11.45 1.74
C GLN A 184 -16.74 10.29 1.05
N VAL A 185 -16.97 9.08 1.56
CA VAL A 185 -16.51 7.85 0.93
C VAL A 185 -17.07 7.81 -0.49
N ASP A 186 -16.23 7.47 -1.46
CA ASP A 186 -16.67 7.33 -2.85
C ASP A 186 -17.79 6.30 -2.95
N THR A 187 -18.96 6.75 -3.40
CA THR A 187 -20.16 5.91 -3.46
C THR A 187 -20.05 4.79 -4.47
N LYS A 188 -19.25 4.97 -5.54
CA LYS A 188 -19.03 3.95 -6.57
C LYS A 188 -18.11 2.85 -6.03
N ASP A 189 -17.02 3.24 -5.36
CA ASP A 189 -16.12 2.28 -4.72
C ASP A 189 -16.82 1.49 -3.63
N ARG A 190 -17.69 2.16 -2.85
CA ARG A 190 -18.50 1.46 -1.85
C ARG A 190 -19.47 0.44 -2.49
N ALA A 191 -20.18 0.84 -3.54
CA ALA A 191 -21.09 -0.05 -4.25
C ALA A 191 -20.34 -1.25 -4.86
N LEU A 192 -19.17 -1.00 -5.45
CA LEU A 192 -18.30 -2.03 -5.98
C LEU A 192 -17.85 -3.00 -4.88
N PHE A 193 -17.39 -2.47 -3.74
CA PHE A 193 -16.95 -3.29 -2.61
C PHE A 193 -18.07 -4.22 -2.14
N LEU A 194 -19.29 -3.70 -1.92
CA LEU A 194 -20.44 -4.48 -1.50
C LEU A 194 -20.83 -5.56 -2.53
N GLN A 195 -20.76 -5.24 -3.82
CA GLN A 195 -20.99 -6.21 -4.89
C GLN A 195 -19.96 -7.35 -4.85
N ARG A 196 -18.66 -7.00 -4.71
CA ARG A 196 -17.58 -7.97 -4.63
C ARG A 196 -17.63 -8.81 -3.36
N GLN A 197 -18.06 -8.22 -2.25
CA GLN A 197 -18.30 -8.89 -0.98
C GLN A 197 -19.35 -10.01 -1.11
N ILE A 198 -20.43 -9.77 -1.86
CA ILE A 198 -21.48 -10.79 -2.13
C ILE A 198 -20.89 -12.00 -2.86
N SER A 199 -19.99 -11.79 -3.80
CA SER A 199 -19.28 -12.86 -4.54
C SER A 199 -18.12 -13.49 -3.76
N GLY A 200 -17.87 -13.03 -2.51
CA GLY A 200 -16.68 -13.42 -1.76
C GLY A 200 -15.38 -12.98 -2.43
N PHE A 201 -15.39 -11.80 -3.09
CA PHE A 201 -14.22 -11.28 -3.83
C PHE A 201 -13.70 -12.32 -4.84
N ASP A 202 -14.58 -12.71 -5.75
CA ASP A 202 -14.37 -13.78 -6.74
C ASP A 202 -14.10 -15.15 -6.10
N GLY A 203 -14.77 -15.44 -4.96
CA GLY A 203 -14.61 -16.69 -4.22
C GLY A 203 -13.34 -16.82 -3.40
N LYS A 204 -12.54 -15.74 -3.27
CA LYS A 204 -11.27 -15.75 -2.53
C LYS A 204 -11.45 -15.60 -1.02
N VAL A 205 -12.57 -15.03 -0.58
CA VAL A 205 -12.94 -14.89 0.83
C VAL A 205 -14.24 -15.66 1.06
N SER A 206 -14.20 -16.65 1.94
CA SER A 206 -15.34 -17.52 2.26
C SER A 206 -15.77 -17.44 3.73
N HIS A 207 -14.91 -16.92 4.62
CA HIS A 207 -15.20 -16.86 6.04
C HIS A 207 -16.30 -15.82 6.34
N PRO A 208 -17.45 -16.19 6.93
CA PRO A 208 -18.60 -15.29 7.09
C PRO A 208 -18.31 -14.03 7.90
N SER A 209 -17.43 -14.12 8.91
CA SER A 209 -17.05 -12.95 9.73
C SER A 209 -16.21 -11.96 8.93
N LEU A 210 -15.33 -12.42 8.03
CA LEU A 210 -14.54 -11.55 7.18
C LEU A 210 -15.43 -10.81 6.16
N LEU A 211 -16.43 -11.50 5.61
CA LEU A 211 -17.38 -10.91 4.69
C LEU A 211 -18.27 -9.82 5.32
N LYS A 212 -18.25 -9.65 6.64
CA LYS A 212 -19.01 -8.61 7.37
C LYS A 212 -18.12 -7.50 7.93
N LEU A 213 -16.80 -7.62 7.80
CA LEU A 213 -15.88 -6.79 8.57
C LEU A 213 -15.93 -5.30 8.19
N PHE A 214 -16.17 -4.97 6.92
CA PHE A 214 -16.19 -3.58 6.42
C PHE A 214 -17.54 -3.22 5.74
N SER A 215 -18.63 -3.88 6.11
CA SER A 215 -19.97 -3.65 5.56
C SER A 215 -20.74 -2.54 6.27
#